data_94a3b763a8ee31fd096c26ca079f98ca
#
_entry.id   94a3b763a8ee31fd096c26ca079f98ca
#
_cell.length_a   1.000
_cell.length_b   1.000
_cell.length_c   1.000
_cell.angle_alpha   90.00
_cell.angle_beta   90.00
_cell.angle_gamma   90.00
#
_symmetry.space_group_name_H-M   'P 1'
#
loop_
_entity.id
_entity.type
_entity.pdbx_description
1 polymer ?
#
loop_
_entity_poly.entity_id
_entity_poly.type
_entity_poly.pdbx_seq_one_letter_code
_entity_poly.pdbx_strand_id
1 'polypeptide(L)'
;QINADPNIPEERKMIFSVSKIFKKDFEGLAIYEKSDGEGSIVVSVQGSNGYALIDRASLKLKSFVTIIDGPEVDGTSDTDGIEVSNLSTSKYKKGILVVQDGFNDDGYQNFKIIDWNKISK
;
A
#
# COMPACT_ATOMS: atom_id res chain seq x y z
N GLN A 1 -8.44 12.95 -5.98
CA GLN A 1 -8.81 12.37 -7.27
C GLN A 1 -9.05 13.48 -8.27
N ILE A 2 -8.48 13.34 -9.44
CA ILE A 2 -8.68 14.22 -10.59
C ILE A 2 -8.98 13.36 -11.82
N ASN A 3 -9.64 13.93 -12.83
CA ASN A 3 -9.80 13.22 -14.09
C ASN A 3 -8.50 13.24 -14.89
N ALA A 4 -8.11 12.11 -15.46
CA ALA A 4 -6.93 12.01 -16.31
C ALA A 4 -7.17 12.51 -17.75
N ASP A 5 -8.42 12.63 -18.18
CA ASP A 5 -8.76 13.17 -19.50
C ASP A 5 -8.63 14.71 -19.48
N PRO A 6 -7.73 15.30 -20.28
CA PRO A 6 -7.51 16.74 -20.29
C PRO A 6 -8.68 17.55 -20.84
N ASN A 7 -9.66 16.91 -21.50
CA ASN A 7 -10.85 17.56 -22.06
C ASN A 7 -12.01 17.63 -21.07
N ILE A 8 -11.90 16.97 -19.92
CA ILE A 8 -12.93 17.02 -18.89
C ILE A 8 -12.51 18.06 -17.83
N PRO A 9 -13.40 18.99 -17.45
CA PRO A 9 -13.11 19.96 -16.40
C PRO A 9 -12.62 19.29 -15.11
N GLU A 10 -11.53 19.81 -14.53
CA GLU A 10 -10.95 19.29 -13.32
C GLU A 10 -11.89 19.45 -12.12
N GLU A 11 -12.49 18.38 -11.68
CA GLU A 11 -13.02 18.28 -10.32
C GLU A 11 -11.99 17.57 -9.42
N ARG A 12 -11.36 18.35 -8.54
CA ARG A 12 -10.44 17.79 -7.55
C ARG A 12 -11.21 17.27 -6.34
N LYS A 13 -11.17 15.97 -6.12
CA LYS A 13 -11.77 15.35 -4.94
C LYS A 13 -10.68 14.85 -4.01
N MET A 14 -10.64 15.38 -2.78
CA MET A 14 -9.82 14.78 -1.72
C MET A 14 -10.47 13.47 -1.30
N ILE A 15 -9.73 12.36 -1.45
CA ILE A 15 -10.19 11.03 -1.06
C ILE A 15 -9.78 10.74 0.38
N PHE A 16 -8.57 11.18 0.73
CA PHE A 16 -7.93 10.83 1.98
C PHE A 16 -7.04 11.98 2.47
N SER A 17 -6.92 12.15 3.77
CA SER A 17 -6.07 13.16 4.38
C SER A 17 -5.41 12.64 5.65
N VAL A 18 -4.32 13.27 6.05
CA VAL A 18 -3.73 13.05 7.37
C VAL A 18 -4.78 13.30 8.45
N SER A 19 -4.95 12.37 9.36
CA SER A 19 -5.91 12.42 10.46
C SER A 19 -5.19 12.15 11.78
N LYS A 20 -5.96 12.14 12.90
CA LYS A 20 -5.42 11.72 14.20
C LYS A 20 -4.94 10.26 14.22
N ILE A 21 -5.36 9.45 13.23
CA ILE A 21 -5.03 8.04 13.11
C ILE A 21 -3.69 7.85 12.38
N PHE A 22 -3.38 8.73 11.42
CA PHE A 22 -2.17 8.63 10.61
C PHE A 22 -1.25 9.81 10.86
N LYS A 23 0.01 9.53 11.16
CA LYS A 23 1.07 10.55 11.15
C LYS A 23 1.46 10.85 9.69
N LYS A 24 2.19 11.94 9.46
CA LYS A 24 2.78 12.25 8.15
C LYS A 24 3.90 11.23 7.83
N ASP A 25 4.31 10.98 6.63
CA ASP A 25 3.83 11.43 5.34
C ASP A 25 3.16 10.27 4.59
N PHE A 26 2.38 10.59 3.55
CA PHE A 26 1.92 9.60 2.56
C PHE A 26 2.90 9.62 1.39
N GLU A 27 3.56 8.49 1.10
CA GLU A 27 4.66 8.41 0.15
C GLU A 27 4.29 7.57 -1.09
N GLY A 28 4.33 6.26 -0.98
CA GLY A 28 4.02 5.36 -2.08
C GLY A 28 2.52 5.10 -2.25
N LEU A 29 2.10 4.91 -3.50
CA LEU A 29 0.73 4.55 -3.85
C LEU A 29 0.73 3.48 -4.94
N ALA A 30 -0.01 2.39 -4.71
CA ALA A 30 -0.18 1.30 -5.66
C ALA A 30 -1.62 0.81 -5.70
N ILE A 31 -2.02 0.13 -6.78
CA ILE A 31 -3.38 -0.39 -6.96
C ILE A 31 -3.36 -1.90 -7.11
N TYR A 32 -3.95 -2.61 -6.15
CA TYR A 32 -4.30 -4.01 -6.32
C TYR A 32 -5.62 -4.10 -7.07
N GLU A 33 -5.53 -4.43 -8.34
CA GLU A 33 -6.70 -4.51 -9.21
C GLU A 33 -7.36 -5.88 -9.11
N LYS A 34 -8.68 -5.87 -8.98
CA LYS A 34 -9.59 -6.98 -9.25
C LYS A 34 -10.37 -6.68 -10.51
N SER A 35 -11.32 -7.56 -10.90
CA SER A 35 -12.23 -7.30 -12.00
C SER A 35 -13.09 -6.04 -11.78
N ASP A 36 -13.51 -5.42 -12.86
CA ASP A 36 -14.59 -4.39 -12.91
C ASP A 36 -14.38 -3.17 -12.01
N GLY A 37 -13.14 -2.71 -11.88
CA GLY A 37 -12.83 -1.53 -11.09
C GLY A 37 -12.78 -1.77 -9.58
N GLU A 38 -13.02 -2.99 -9.13
CA GLU A 38 -12.81 -3.39 -7.73
C GLU A 38 -11.34 -3.53 -7.38
N GLY A 39 -11.04 -3.64 -6.11
CA GLY A 39 -9.71 -3.83 -5.61
C GLY A 39 -9.38 -2.98 -4.40
N SER A 40 -8.10 -2.69 -4.24
CA SER A 40 -7.62 -1.84 -3.15
C SER A 40 -6.58 -0.85 -3.66
N ILE A 41 -6.68 0.39 -3.21
CA ILE A 41 -5.59 1.35 -3.28
C ILE A 41 -4.77 1.15 -2.01
N VAL A 42 -3.48 0.92 -2.16
CA VAL A 42 -2.54 0.80 -1.04
C VAL A 42 -1.71 2.08 -0.97
N VAL A 43 -1.58 2.62 0.21
CA VAL A 43 -0.80 3.84 0.46
C VAL A 43 0.18 3.57 1.58
N SER A 44 1.46 3.79 1.37
CA SER A 44 2.43 3.80 2.47
C SER A 44 2.25 5.05 3.33
N VAL A 45 2.25 4.85 4.64
CA VAL A 45 2.13 5.93 5.64
C VAL A 45 3.40 5.91 6.48
N GLN A 46 4.44 6.53 5.95
CA GLN A 46 5.80 6.49 6.49
C GLN A 46 5.83 6.82 7.98
N GLY A 47 5.30 7.94 8.39
CA GLY A 47 5.30 8.37 9.80
C GLY A 47 4.50 7.48 10.75
N SER A 48 3.77 6.47 10.24
CA SER A 48 3.04 5.46 11.04
C SER A 48 3.58 4.05 10.83
N ASN A 49 4.65 3.89 10.06
CA ASN A 49 5.26 2.60 9.70
C ASN A 49 4.22 1.56 9.26
N GLY A 50 3.37 1.92 8.30
CA GLY A 50 2.31 1.01 7.88
C GLY A 50 1.62 1.43 6.58
N TYR A 51 0.59 0.68 6.24
CA TYR A 51 -0.05 0.75 4.93
C TYR A 51 -1.56 0.88 5.08
N ALA A 52 -2.13 1.94 4.52
CA ALA A 52 -3.57 2.11 4.43
C ALA A 52 -4.10 1.36 3.20
N LEU A 53 -5.07 0.48 3.40
CA LEU A 53 -5.82 -0.17 2.33
C LEU A 53 -7.17 0.53 2.17
N ILE A 54 -7.37 1.12 1.02
CA ILE A 54 -8.57 1.86 0.67
C ILE A 54 -9.35 1.06 -0.37
N ASP A 55 -10.63 0.88 -0.18
CA ASP A 55 -11.49 0.25 -1.17
C ASP A 55 -11.54 1.10 -2.44
N ARG A 56 -11.19 0.49 -3.59
CA ARG A 56 -11.06 1.22 -4.86
C ARG A 56 -12.39 1.78 -5.36
N ALA A 57 -13.48 1.06 -5.17
CA ALA A 57 -14.80 1.47 -5.66
C ALA A 57 -15.43 2.54 -4.76
N SER A 58 -15.44 2.32 -3.45
CA SER A 58 -16.09 3.22 -2.50
C SER A 58 -15.19 4.35 -2.00
N LEU A 59 -13.87 4.23 -2.21
CA LEU A 59 -12.84 5.14 -1.70
C LEU A 59 -12.83 5.28 -0.17
N LYS A 60 -13.29 4.23 0.53
CA LYS A 60 -13.28 4.18 1.99
C LYS A 60 -12.09 3.38 2.50
N LEU A 61 -11.55 3.78 3.65
CA LEU A 61 -10.55 3.01 4.35
C LEU A 61 -11.12 1.64 4.75
N LYS A 62 -10.46 0.57 4.32
CA LYS A 62 -10.80 -0.82 4.70
C LYS A 62 -10.03 -1.26 5.94
N SER A 63 -8.73 -1.05 5.92
CA SER A 63 -7.83 -1.44 7.01
C SER A 63 -6.55 -0.62 6.97
N PHE A 64 -5.85 -0.65 8.10
CA PHE A 64 -4.47 -0.21 8.22
C PHE A 64 -3.66 -1.38 8.74
N VAL A 65 -2.57 -1.70 8.06
CA VAL A 65 -1.72 -2.85 8.40
C VAL A 65 -0.29 -2.41 8.63
N THR A 66 0.41 -3.09 9.53
CA THR A 66 1.84 -2.97 9.74
C THR A 66 2.51 -4.31 9.44
N ILE A 67 3.73 -4.26 8.96
CA ILE A 67 4.55 -5.46 8.71
C ILE A 67 5.55 -5.53 9.84
N ILE A 68 5.36 -6.49 10.73
CA ILE A 68 6.17 -6.69 11.94
C ILE A 68 7.23 -7.76 11.70
N ASP A 69 8.21 -7.81 12.59
CA ASP A 69 9.28 -8.82 12.56
C ASP A 69 8.74 -10.24 12.56
N GLY A 70 9.34 -11.06 11.75
CA GLY A 70 9.18 -12.49 11.75
C GLY A 70 10.42 -13.18 12.34
N PRO A 71 10.42 -14.54 12.39
CA PRO A 71 11.56 -15.26 12.96
C PRO A 71 12.83 -15.22 12.09
N GLU A 72 12.74 -14.91 10.82
CA GLU A 72 13.85 -14.94 9.85
C GLU A 72 14.01 -13.62 9.09
N VAL A 73 13.00 -12.75 9.14
CA VAL A 73 12.98 -11.48 8.38
C VAL A 73 12.33 -10.43 9.26
N ASP A 74 13.00 -9.33 9.44
CA ASP A 74 12.49 -8.14 10.13
C ASP A 74 11.26 -7.53 9.44
N GLY A 75 10.57 -6.67 10.12
CA GLY A 75 9.40 -5.93 9.62
C GLY A 75 9.76 -4.88 8.58
N THR A 76 8.93 -3.87 8.45
CA THR A 76 9.24 -2.72 7.60
C THR A 76 9.02 -1.43 8.33
N SER A 77 9.89 -0.46 8.07
CA SER A 77 9.81 0.87 8.64
C SER A 77 10.26 1.92 7.61
N ASP A 78 9.84 3.15 7.84
CA ASP A 78 10.23 4.30 7.01
C ASP A 78 10.04 4.03 5.50
N THR A 79 8.90 3.42 5.16
CA THR A 79 8.61 2.95 3.80
C THR A 79 8.14 4.09 2.91
N ASP A 80 8.89 4.36 1.85
CA ASP A 80 8.52 5.28 0.78
C ASP A 80 7.82 4.54 -0.35
N GLY A 81 8.60 3.82 -1.15
CA GLY A 81 8.13 3.14 -2.35
C GLY A 81 7.39 1.84 -2.09
N ILE A 82 6.28 1.67 -2.78
CA ILE A 82 5.52 0.42 -2.79
C ILE A 82 5.07 0.06 -4.21
N GLU A 83 4.87 -1.22 -4.47
CA GLU A 83 4.22 -1.72 -5.68
C GLU A 83 3.40 -2.96 -5.37
N VAL A 84 2.36 -3.21 -6.15
CA VAL A 84 1.45 -4.35 -5.97
C VAL A 84 1.29 -5.12 -7.27
N SER A 85 1.30 -6.44 -7.16
CA SER A 85 0.94 -7.31 -8.28
C SER A 85 -0.16 -8.28 -7.86
N ASN A 86 -1.21 -8.40 -8.67
CA ASN A 86 -2.28 -9.36 -8.48
C ASN A 86 -2.02 -10.70 -9.20
N LEU A 87 -0.87 -10.85 -9.85
CA LEU A 87 -0.51 -12.06 -10.59
C LEU A 87 -0.34 -13.25 -9.65
N SER A 88 -1.08 -14.33 -9.94
CA SER A 88 -0.95 -15.59 -9.21
C SER A 88 0.33 -16.31 -9.61
N THR A 89 1.08 -16.77 -8.63
CA THR A 89 2.27 -17.60 -8.80
C THR A 89 2.11 -18.91 -8.01
N SER A 90 3.08 -19.83 -8.17
CA SER A 90 3.11 -21.06 -7.36
C SER A 90 3.17 -20.77 -5.85
N LYS A 91 3.88 -19.73 -5.43
CA LYS A 91 4.08 -19.34 -4.05
C LYS A 91 3.01 -18.35 -3.54
N TYR A 92 2.63 -17.37 -4.35
CA TYR A 92 1.73 -16.26 -3.98
C TYR A 92 0.44 -16.32 -4.80
N LYS A 93 -0.57 -17.01 -4.29
CA LYS A 93 -1.80 -17.32 -5.05
C LYS A 93 -2.67 -16.11 -5.38
N LYS A 94 -2.58 -15.05 -4.61
CA LYS A 94 -3.31 -13.78 -4.84
C LYS A 94 -2.38 -12.60 -5.14
N GLY A 95 -1.12 -12.89 -5.48
CA GLY A 95 -0.13 -11.85 -5.76
C GLY A 95 0.61 -11.36 -4.52
N ILE A 96 1.25 -10.22 -4.67
CA ILE A 96 2.21 -9.67 -3.68
C ILE A 96 2.05 -8.16 -3.51
N LEU A 97 2.46 -7.67 -2.35
CA LEU A 97 2.86 -6.30 -2.12
C LEU A 97 4.39 -6.29 -1.98
N VAL A 98 5.05 -5.41 -2.72
CA VAL A 98 6.49 -5.12 -2.56
C VAL A 98 6.60 -3.77 -1.86
N VAL A 99 7.46 -3.69 -0.86
CA VAL A 99 7.65 -2.48 -0.07
C VAL A 99 9.15 -2.22 0.10
N GLN A 100 9.53 -0.96 0.03
CA GLN A 100 10.85 -0.52 0.45
C GLN A 100 10.88 -0.50 1.99
N ASP A 101 11.98 -0.98 2.57
CA ASP A 101 12.26 -0.90 3.99
C ASP A 101 13.42 0.07 4.23
N GLY A 102 13.12 1.18 4.90
CA GLY A 102 14.07 2.27 5.11
C GLY A 102 15.10 1.96 6.17
N PHE A 103 14.72 1.22 7.20
CA PHE A 103 15.63 0.78 8.27
C PHE A 103 15.64 -0.74 8.37
N ASN A 104 16.63 -1.35 7.75
CA ASN A 104 16.84 -2.77 7.78
C ASN A 104 17.92 -3.11 8.81
N ASP A 105 17.65 -4.06 9.70
CA ASP A 105 18.53 -4.41 10.83
C ASP A 105 19.92 -4.88 10.38
N ASP A 106 20.02 -5.54 9.24
CA ASP A 106 21.24 -6.12 8.70
C ASP A 106 21.99 -5.21 7.70
N GLY A 107 21.74 -3.91 7.69
CA GLY A 107 22.56 -2.99 6.90
C GLY A 107 21.78 -2.01 6.02
N TYR A 108 21.89 -2.12 4.68
CA TYR A 108 21.33 -1.16 3.76
C TYR A 108 19.82 -1.37 3.55
N GLN A 109 19.12 -0.31 3.14
CA GLN A 109 17.74 -0.39 2.69
C GLN A 109 17.55 -1.55 1.72
N ASN A 110 16.41 -2.23 1.83
CA ASN A 110 16.07 -3.33 0.95
C ASN A 110 14.58 -3.28 0.55
N PHE A 111 14.14 -4.28 -0.19
CA PHE A 111 12.75 -4.49 -0.54
C PHE A 111 12.25 -5.79 0.06
N LYS A 112 11.05 -5.75 0.63
CA LYS A 112 10.38 -6.94 1.18
C LYS A 112 9.17 -7.31 0.35
N ILE A 113 8.98 -8.61 0.16
CA ILE A 113 7.88 -9.19 -0.60
C ILE A 113 6.88 -9.80 0.37
N ILE A 114 5.66 -9.29 0.37
CA ILE A 114 4.59 -9.68 1.27
C ILE A 114 3.51 -10.42 0.48
N ASP A 115 3.07 -11.60 0.97
CA ASP A 115 1.94 -12.31 0.38
C ASP A 115 0.65 -11.49 0.57
N TRP A 116 -0.03 -11.19 -0.55
CA TRP A 116 -1.28 -10.43 -0.53
C TRP A 116 -2.36 -11.05 0.35
N ASN A 117 -2.41 -12.38 0.47
CA ASN A 117 -3.34 -13.07 1.36
C ASN A 117 -3.21 -12.68 2.84
N LYS A 118 -2.04 -12.22 3.28
CA LYS A 118 -1.80 -11.86 4.68
C LYS A 118 -2.33 -10.48 5.04
N ILE A 119 -2.45 -9.58 4.05
CA ILE A 119 -2.83 -8.19 4.28
C ILE A 119 -4.25 -7.85 3.82
N SER A 120 -4.86 -8.69 2.99
CA SER A 120 -6.19 -8.45 2.39
C SER A 120 -7.37 -9.11 3.14
N LYS A 121 -7.21 -9.42 4.41
CA LYS A 121 -8.26 -10.04 5.23
C LYS A 121 -9.39 -9.08 5.59
#